data_8ca6db7a0ad774ee44ad1d835255548d
#
_entry.id   8ca6db7a0ad774ee44ad1d835255548d
#
_cell.length_a   1.000
_cell.length_b   1.000
_cell.length_c   1.000
_cell.angle_alpha   90.00
_cell.angle_beta   90.00
_cell.angle_gamma   90.00
#
_symmetry.space_group_name_H-M   'P 1'
#
loop_
_entity.id
_entity.type
_entity.pdbx_description
1 polymer ?
#
loop_
_entity_poly.entity_id
_entity_poly.type
_entity_poly.pdbx_seq_one_letter_code
_entity_poly.pdbx_strand_id
1 'polypeptide(L)'
;PGVNDVDSTKVRIFSYGGFNSPYKQLSRFVKLQYKEELVQHVSVPMLISIMTPEDRSGRSGDHVPFRQKNFAACRFTSANEHGNASNGVGYTDRQHTSGDILGIDTDFNGQIDSFFVDFNYLARNAVINGAAATIVAKGPKKPDFSISTIVGPGLIVEITDQTQYSTYRVGLRTLTND
;
A
#
# COMPACT_ATOMS: atom_id res chain seq x y z
N PRO A 1 12.46 -4.57 -17.61
CA PRO A 1 13.09 -4.96 -16.36
C PRO A 1 13.16 -6.48 -16.28
N GLY A 2 14.31 -7.01 -15.85
CA GLY A 2 14.47 -8.44 -15.61
C GLY A 2 13.62 -8.91 -14.43
N VAL A 3 13.50 -10.24 -14.25
CA VAL A 3 12.72 -10.83 -13.15
C VAL A 3 13.22 -10.39 -11.76
N ASN A 4 14.46 -9.93 -11.69
CA ASN A 4 15.12 -9.51 -10.46
C ASN A 4 15.21 -8.00 -10.28
N ASP A 5 14.71 -7.20 -11.24
CA ASP A 5 14.76 -5.75 -11.13
C ASP A 5 13.52 -5.20 -10.44
N VAL A 6 13.71 -4.17 -9.61
CA VAL A 6 12.61 -3.46 -8.97
C VAL A 6 11.73 -2.82 -10.05
N ASP A 7 10.43 -3.07 -9.97
CA ASP A 7 9.46 -2.37 -10.80
C ASP A 7 9.10 -1.02 -10.16
N SER A 8 9.76 0.04 -10.59
CA SER A 8 9.60 1.39 -10.04
C SER A 8 8.23 2.04 -10.35
N THR A 9 7.37 1.35 -11.09
CA THR A 9 5.98 1.78 -11.36
C THR A 9 4.95 1.02 -10.54
N LYS A 10 5.41 0.12 -9.63
CA LYS A 10 4.54 -0.72 -8.83
C LYS A 10 4.94 -0.72 -7.35
N VAL A 11 3.94 -0.78 -6.47
CA VAL A 11 4.11 -1.03 -5.04
C VAL A 11 3.19 -2.16 -4.59
N ARG A 12 3.67 -2.99 -3.68
CA ARG A 12 2.88 -4.06 -3.05
C ARG A 12 2.43 -3.63 -1.66
N ILE A 13 1.19 -3.95 -1.32
CA ILE A 13 0.66 -3.77 0.03
C ILE A 13 0.34 -5.13 0.61
N PHE A 14 0.95 -5.43 1.74
CA PHE A 14 0.70 -6.63 2.53
C PHE A 14 -0.14 -6.29 3.75
N SER A 15 -1.10 -7.15 4.08
CA SER A 15 -1.96 -7.01 5.26
C SER A 15 -2.58 -8.35 5.62
N TYR A 16 -2.94 -8.50 6.89
CA TYR A 16 -3.48 -9.75 7.43
C TYR A 16 -4.93 -10.02 7.01
N GLY A 17 -5.29 -11.30 7.02
CA GLY A 17 -6.67 -11.78 6.98
C GLY A 17 -7.26 -11.89 5.58
N GLY A 18 -8.50 -12.36 5.54
CA GLY A 18 -9.27 -12.53 4.31
C GLY A 18 -9.84 -11.23 3.77
N PHE A 19 -10.54 -11.32 2.65
CA PHE A 19 -11.03 -10.18 1.86
C PHE A 19 -11.80 -9.11 2.66
N ASN A 20 -12.54 -9.50 3.68
CA ASN A 20 -13.35 -8.58 4.48
C ASN A 20 -12.70 -8.17 5.80
N SER A 21 -11.46 -8.56 6.03
CA SER A 21 -10.75 -8.15 7.25
C SER A 21 -10.53 -6.64 7.29
N PRO A 22 -10.52 -6.00 8.46
CA PRO A 22 -10.25 -4.57 8.59
C PRO A 22 -8.88 -4.18 8.02
N TYR A 23 -7.92 -5.08 8.08
CA TYR A 23 -6.58 -4.87 7.53
C TYR A 23 -6.59 -4.81 6.00
N LYS A 24 -7.33 -5.72 5.33
CA LYS A 24 -7.51 -5.67 3.87
C LYS A 24 -8.35 -4.46 3.45
N GLN A 25 -9.30 -4.03 4.26
CA GLN A 25 -10.06 -2.80 3.99
C GLN A 25 -9.16 -1.57 4.02
N LEU A 26 -8.21 -1.48 4.95
CA LEU A 26 -7.20 -0.41 4.96
C LEU A 26 -6.38 -0.40 3.65
N SER A 27 -5.90 -1.57 3.21
CA SER A 27 -5.13 -1.68 1.96
C SER A 27 -5.95 -1.25 0.73
N ARG A 28 -7.24 -1.61 0.69
CA ARG A 28 -8.14 -1.18 -0.38
C ARG A 28 -8.45 0.31 -0.32
N PHE A 29 -8.62 0.85 0.87
CA PHE A 29 -8.79 2.29 1.04
C PHE A 29 -7.60 3.05 0.45
N VAL A 30 -6.36 2.62 0.75
CA VAL A 30 -5.15 3.22 0.17
C VAL A 30 -5.17 3.17 -1.36
N LYS A 31 -5.48 2.00 -1.93
CA LYS A 31 -5.54 1.82 -3.39
C LYS A 31 -6.64 2.68 -4.03
N LEU A 32 -7.83 2.71 -3.43
CA LEU A 32 -8.96 3.48 -3.94
C LEU A 32 -8.68 4.98 -3.88
N GLN A 33 -8.18 5.46 -2.75
CA GLN A 33 -7.82 6.85 -2.55
C GLN A 33 -6.76 7.30 -3.57
N TYR A 34 -5.74 6.49 -3.80
CA TYR A 34 -4.73 6.79 -4.82
C TYR A 34 -5.35 6.85 -6.22
N LYS A 35 -6.18 5.88 -6.58
CA LYS A 35 -6.80 5.77 -7.90
C LYS A 35 -7.76 6.94 -8.18
N GLU A 36 -8.52 7.36 -7.19
CA GLU A 36 -9.55 8.38 -7.38
C GLU A 36 -9.04 9.81 -7.23
N GLU A 37 -8.09 10.03 -6.32
CA GLU A 37 -7.69 11.38 -5.93
C GLU A 37 -6.27 11.77 -6.40
N LEU A 38 -5.35 10.82 -6.55
CA LEU A 38 -3.95 11.14 -6.77
C LEU A 38 -3.43 10.82 -8.17
N VAL A 39 -3.90 9.75 -8.79
CA VAL A 39 -3.32 9.26 -10.07
C VAL A 39 -3.32 10.31 -11.17
N GLN A 40 -4.31 11.19 -11.18
CA GLN A 40 -4.44 12.27 -12.16
C GLN A 40 -3.44 13.42 -11.95
N HIS A 41 -2.79 13.49 -10.80
CA HIS A 41 -1.87 14.55 -10.42
C HIS A 41 -0.40 14.12 -10.44
N VAL A 42 -0.10 12.87 -10.81
CA VAL A 42 1.26 12.34 -10.86
C VAL A 42 1.71 12.11 -12.29
N SER A 43 2.97 12.43 -12.56
CA SER A 43 3.56 12.23 -13.89
C SER A 43 3.82 10.76 -14.22
N VAL A 44 4.06 9.94 -13.21
CA VAL A 44 4.29 8.49 -13.34
C VAL A 44 3.31 7.75 -12.45
N PRO A 45 2.21 7.23 -13.01
CA PRO A 45 1.23 6.45 -12.27
C PRO A 45 1.84 5.19 -11.66
N MET A 46 1.42 4.88 -10.44
CA MET A 46 1.83 3.68 -9.71
C MET A 46 0.73 2.62 -9.71
N LEU A 47 1.09 1.38 -9.98
CA LEU A 47 0.21 0.24 -9.75
C LEU A 47 0.31 -0.22 -8.29
N ILE A 48 -0.79 -0.16 -7.56
CA ILE A 48 -0.87 -0.67 -6.20
C ILE A 48 -1.45 -2.08 -6.22
N SER A 49 -0.62 -3.07 -5.84
CA SER A 49 -1.02 -4.47 -5.75
C SER A 49 -1.26 -4.89 -4.31
N ILE A 50 -2.48 -5.31 -4.00
CA ILE A 50 -2.83 -5.84 -2.66
C ILE A 50 -2.52 -7.33 -2.65
N MET A 51 -1.59 -7.72 -1.76
CA MET A 51 -1.12 -9.09 -1.67
C MET A 51 -2.02 -9.94 -0.77
N THR A 52 -2.18 -11.23 -1.12
CA THR A 52 -2.97 -12.17 -0.31
C THR A 52 -2.35 -12.43 1.06
N PRO A 53 -1.05 -12.79 1.18
CA PRO A 53 -0.44 -13.05 2.49
C PRO A 53 -0.26 -11.77 3.31
N GLU A 54 -0.05 -11.94 4.61
CA GLU A 54 0.24 -10.84 5.54
C GLU A 54 1.59 -10.19 5.28
N ASP A 55 2.58 -10.97 4.86
CA ASP A 55 3.91 -10.51 4.49
C ASP A 55 4.54 -11.45 3.45
N ARG A 56 5.74 -11.13 3.02
CA ARG A 56 6.58 -11.98 2.19
C ARG A 56 7.00 -13.24 2.96
N SER A 57 7.22 -14.36 2.26
CA SER A 57 7.68 -15.59 2.87
C SER A 57 8.99 -15.39 3.64
N GLY A 58 9.06 -15.86 4.87
CA GLY A 58 10.24 -15.75 5.73
C GLY A 58 10.57 -14.32 6.20
N ARG A 59 9.68 -13.37 5.99
CA ARG A 59 9.83 -11.97 6.42
C ARG A 59 8.76 -11.57 7.41
N SER A 60 9.05 -10.54 8.18
CA SER A 60 8.12 -9.87 9.09
C SER A 60 8.33 -8.36 8.99
N GLY A 61 7.43 -7.59 9.58
CA GLY A 61 7.52 -6.14 9.59
C GLY A 61 6.72 -5.52 10.73
N ASP A 62 6.90 -4.22 10.90
CA ASP A 62 6.36 -3.45 12.02
C ASP A 62 4.83 -3.41 12.07
N HIS A 63 4.14 -3.75 10.97
CA HIS A 63 2.68 -3.88 10.94
C HIS A 63 2.17 -5.07 11.78
N VAL A 64 2.99 -6.11 11.99
CA VAL A 64 2.58 -7.33 12.72
C VAL A 64 2.28 -7.06 14.20
N PRO A 65 3.13 -6.36 14.98
CA PRO A 65 2.81 -5.98 16.37
C PRO A 65 1.51 -5.16 16.49
N PHE A 66 1.29 -4.21 15.57
CA PHE A 66 0.05 -3.42 15.56
C PHE A 66 -1.17 -4.31 15.31
N ARG A 67 -1.09 -5.20 14.33
CA ARG A 67 -2.15 -6.17 14.04
C ARG A 67 -2.43 -7.07 15.25
N GLN A 68 -1.40 -7.55 15.96
CA GLN A 68 -1.55 -8.36 17.17
C GLN A 68 -2.29 -7.63 18.30
N LYS A 69 -2.26 -6.30 18.27
CA LYS A 69 -3.02 -5.43 19.19
C LYS A 69 -4.37 -4.98 18.58
N ASN A 70 -4.82 -5.62 17.49
CA ASN A 70 -6.07 -5.34 16.79
C ASN A 70 -6.15 -3.95 16.12
N PHE A 71 -5.03 -3.31 15.87
CA PHE A 71 -5.00 -2.11 15.02
C PHE A 71 -4.95 -2.52 13.55
N ALA A 72 -5.71 -1.82 12.71
CA ALA A 72 -5.59 -1.97 11.26
C ALA A 72 -4.20 -1.52 10.83
N ALA A 73 -3.46 -2.44 10.21
CA ALA A 73 -2.09 -2.19 9.78
C ALA A 73 -1.81 -2.88 8.45
N CYS A 74 -0.96 -2.24 7.65
CA CYS A 74 -0.47 -2.78 6.39
C CYS A 74 1.00 -2.40 6.19
N ARG A 75 1.67 -3.13 5.32
CA ARG A 75 3.07 -2.90 4.95
C ARG A 75 3.18 -2.61 3.47
N PHE A 76 3.90 -1.56 3.12
CA PHE A 76 4.30 -1.28 1.75
C PHE A 76 5.67 -1.89 1.47
N THR A 77 5.82 -2.48 0.29
CA THR A 77 7.11 -2.99 -0.17
C THR A 77 7.30 -2.70 -1.65
N SER A 78 8.56 -2.60 -2.06
CA SER A 78 8.91 -2.55 -3.48
C SER A 78 8.39 -3.79 -4.22
N ALA A 79 8.06 -3.62 -5.49
CA ALA A 79 7.71 -4.75 -6.34
C ALA A 79 8.95 -5.31 -7.02
N ASN A 80 8.98 -6.64 -7.17
CA ASN A 80 10.08 -7.39 -7.82
C ASN A 80 11.47 -7.15 -7.19
N GLU A 81 11.52 -6.82 -5.91
CA GLU A 81 12.79 -6.70 -5.21
C GLU A 81 13.46 -8.08 -5.10
N HIS A 82 14.59 -8.29 -5.78
CA HIS A 82 15.47 -9.47 -5.67
C HIS A 82 14.75 -10.80 -5.41
N GLY A 83 13.88 -11.24 -6.34
CA GLY A 83 13.15 -12.50 -6.19
C GLY A 83 12.19 -12.54 -5.00
N ASN A 84 11.49 -11.46 -4.71
CA ASN A 84 10.60 -11.29 -3.55
C ASN A 84 11.35 -11.34 -2.19
N ALA A 85 12.58 -10.87 -2.17
CA ALA A 85 13.44 -10.92 -0.98
C ALA A 85 13.68 -12.34 -0.46
N SER A 86 13.73 -13.33 -1.34
CA SER A 86 14.18 -14.67 -1.00
C SER A 86 15.71 -14.70 -0.92
N ASN A 87 16.24 -15.56 -0.08
CA ASN A 87 17.68 -15.75 0.10
C ASN A 87 18.29 -16.60 -1.04
N GLY A 88 17.96 -16.29 -2.30
CA GLY A 88 18.46 -16.99 -3.46
C GLY A 88 19.92 -16.66 -3.79
N VAL A 89 20.55 -17.47 -4.64
CA VAL A 89 21.89 -17.20 -5.17
C VAL A 89 21.86 -15.84 -5.90
N GLY A 90 22.78 -14.94 -5.55
CA GLY A 90 22.85 -13.60 -6.11
C GLY A 90 21.99 -12.55 -5.40
N TYR A 91 21.31 -12.91 -4.31
CA TYR A 91 20.59 -11.97 -3.48
C TYR A 91 21.56 -11.07 -2.70
N THR A 92 21.47 -9.76 -2.90
CA THR A 92 22.31 -8.76 -2.28
C THR A 92 21.51 -7.82 -1.38
N ASP A 93 20.67 -8.38 -0.49
CA ASP A 93 20.00 -7.57 0.51
C ASP A 93 21.00 -7.01 1.51
N ARG A 94 21.04 -5.69 1.62
CA ARG A 94 21.91 -4.99 2.55
C ARG A 94 21.21 -4.61 3.85
N GLN A 95 19.91 -4.87 3.97
CA GLN A 95 19.13 -4.54 5.16
C GLN A 95 19.76 -5.11 6.43
N HIS A 96 19.85 -4.30 7.46
CA HIS A 96 20.39 -4.67 8.77
C HIS A 96 21.88 -5.05 8.76
N THR A 97 22.63 -4.60 7.79
CA THR A 97 24.09 -4.77 7.71
C THR A 97 24.80 -3.41 7.69
N SER A 98 26.11 -3.40 7.87
CA SER A 98 26.93 -2.19 7.67
C SER A 98 26.93 -1.68 6.22
N GLY A 99 26.48 -2.50 5.28
CA GLY A 99 26.31 -2.14 3.88
C GLY A 99 24.93 -1.54 3.56
N ASP A 100 24.05 -1.38 4.55
CA ASP A 100 22.73 -0.72 4.40
C ASP A 100 22.95 0.82 4.42
N ILE A 101 23.51 1.32 3.34
CA ILE A 101 23.90 2.72 3.16
C ILE A 101 23.19 3.31 1.93
N LEU A 102 23.07 4.62 1.93
CA LEU A 102 22.36 5.35 0.88
C LEU A 102 23.02 5.23 -0.50
N GLY A 103 24.34 5.19 -0.52
CA GLY A 103 25.15 5.13 -1.74
C GLY A 103 26.63 5.16 -1.40
N ILE A 104 27.46 5.31 -2.42
CA ILE A 104 28.92 5.38 -2.30
C ILE A 104 29.45 6.61 -3.03
N ASP A 105 30.62 7.06 -2.60
CA ASP A 105 31.46 8.05 -3.24
C ASP A 105 32.45 7.30 -4.15
N THR A 106 32.28 7.37 -5.45
CA THR A 106 33.07 6.59 -6.42
C THR A 106 34.33 7.32 -6.87
N ASP A 107 34.41 8.63 -6.72
CA ASP A 107 35.54 9.46 -7.11
C ASP A 107 36.36 9.98 -5.90
N PHE A 108 35.97 9.61 -4.68
CA PHE A 108 36.64 9.92 -3.43
C PHE A 108 36.75 11.43 -3.12
N ASN A 109 35.73 12.20 -3.55
CA ASN A 109 35.67 13.64 -3.31
C ASN A 109 34.95 14.02 -2.00
N GLY A 110 34.46 13.03 -1.25
CA GLY A 110 33.71 13.19 0.01
C GLY A 110 32.21 13.36 -0.16
N GLN A 111 31.69 13.21 -1.38
CA GLN A 111 30.25 13.27 -1.67
C GLN A 111 29.77 11.96 -2.29
N ILE A 112 28.54 11.55 -1.94
CA ILE A 112 27.92 10.37 -2.55
C ILE A 112 27.49 10.74 -3.98
N ASP A 113 27.97 10.00 -4.97
CA ASP A 113 27.68 10.18 -6.39
C ASP A 113 26.99 8.96 -7.02
N SER A 114 27.00 7.81 -6.37
CA SER A 114 26.33 6.59 -6.80
C SER A 114 25.36 6.13 -5.73
N PHE A 115 24.05 6.20 -6.04
CA PHE A 115 23.00 5.91 -5.06
C PHE A 115 22.43 4.51 -5.25
N PHE A 116 22.14 3.81 -4.14
CA PHE A 116 21.43 2.54 -4.11
C PHE A 116 19.90 2.70 -4.01
N VAL A 117 19.42 3.93 -3.91
CA VAL A 117 18.01 4.28 -3.76
C VAL A 117 17.52 5.03 -5.01
N ASP A 118 16.43 4.58 -5.57
CA ASP A 118 15.66 5.37 -6.55
C ASP A 118 14.80 6.40 -5.79
N PHE A 119 15.29 7.63 -5.73
CA PHE A 119 14.60 8.72 -5.04
C PHE A 119 13.26 9.08 -5.67
N ASN A 120 13.09 8.93 -6.98
CA ASN A 120 11.82 9.16 -7.64
C ASN A 120 10.79 8.10 -7.25
N TYR A 121 11.21 6.85 -7.17
CA TYR A 121 10.36 5.76 -6.68
C TYR A 121 10.01 5.96 -5.20
N LEU A 122 10.98 6.34 -4.38
CA LEU A 122 10.75 6.65 -2.96
C LEU A 122 9.75 7.79 -2.79
N ALA A 123 9.90 8.87 -3.55
CA ALA A 123 8.98 10.01 -3.51
C ALA A 123 7.54 9.61 -3.89
N ARG A 124 7.38 8.80 -4.95
CA ARG A 124 6.06 8.28 -5.35
C ARG A 124 5.41 7.43 -4.23
N ASN A 125 6.20 6.58 -3.58
CA ASN A 125 5.72 5.80 -2.44
C ASN A 125 5.36 6.70 -1.25
N ALA A 126 6.15 7.73 -0.97
CA ALA A 126 5.87 8.68 0.11
C ALA A 126 4.57 9.45 -0.12
N VAL A 127 4.26 9.82 -1.35
CA VAL A 127 2.98 10.47 -1.71
C VAL A 127 1.80 9.54 -1.42
N ILE A 128 1.86 8.28 -1.84
CA ILE A 128 0.79 7.29 -1.60
C ILE A 128 0.56 7.12 -0.09
N ASN A 129 1.64 6.89 0.66
CA ASN A 129 1.58 6.67 2.10
C ASN A 129 1.11 7.91 2.85
N GLY A 130 1.69 9.06 2.56
CA GLY A 130 1.40 10.34 3.23
C GLY A 130 -0.04 10.79 3.00
N ALA A 131 -0.54 10.68 1.76
CA ALA A 131 -1.92 11.02 1.44
C ALA A 131 -2.91 10.09 2.17
N ALA A 132 -2.68 8.77 2.13
CA ALA A 132 -3.52 7.80 2.82
C ALA A 132 -3.52 8.05 4.34
N ALA A 133 -2.35 8.26 4.95
CA ALA A 133 -2.23 8.55 6.37
C ALA A 133 -2.95 9.86 6.75
N THR A 134 -2.84 10.89 5.93
CA THR A 134 -3.52 12.17 6.16
C THR A 134 -5.03 12.02 6.16
N ILE A 135 -5.59 11.29 5.20
CA ILE A 135 -7.03 11.08 5.11
C ILE A 135 -7.52 10.21 6.27
N VAL A 136 -6.79 9.17 6.65
CA VAL A 136 -7.15 8.35 7.82
C VAL A 136 -7.12 9.18 9.11
N ALA A 137 -6.16 10.08 9.25
CA ALA A 137 -6.01 10.88 10.46
C ALA A 137 -7.00 12.08 10.54
N LYS A 138 -7.34 12.68 9.40
CA LYS A 138 -8.15 13.90 9.32
C LYS A 138 -9.47 13.71 8.60
N GLY A 139 -9.67 12.57 7.99
CA GLY A 139 -10.89 12.24 7.27
C GLY A 139 -12.08 12.09 8.20
N PRO A 140 -13.26 12.12 7.63
CA PRO A 140 -14.50 12.02 8.38
C PRO A 140 -14.66 10.66 9.01
N LYS A 141 -15.49 10.60 10.03
CA LYS A 141 -15.99 9.34 10.56
C LYS A 141 -16.73 8.57 9.45
N LYS A 142 -16.62 7.25 9.48
CA LYS A 142 -17.42 6.37 8.62
C LYS A 142 -18.91 6.71 8.78
N PRO A 143 -19.67 6.92 7.69
CA PRO A 143 -21.09 7.16 7.78
C PRO A 143 -21.82 5.91 8.32
N ASP A 144 -22.85 6.10 9.10
CA ASP A 144 -23.74 5.02 9.51
C ASP A 144 -24.68 4.71 8.34
N PHE A 145 -24.76 3.44 7.95
CA PHE A 145 -25.61 2.99 6.86
C PHE A 145 -26.14 1.58 7.10
N SER A 146 -27.25 1.26 6.48
CA SER A 146 -27.82 -0.08 6.41
C SER A 146 -27.85 -0.59 4.97
N ILE A 147 -27.84 -1.91 4.81
CA ILE A 147 -28.01 -2.57 3.53
C ILE A 147 -29.16 -3.55 3.66
N SER A 148 -30.12 -3.48 2.77
CA SER A 148 -31.22 -4.42 2.66
C SER A 148 -31.36 -4.94 1.23
N THR A 149 -31.95 -6.12 1.07
CA THR A 149 -32.27 -6.70 -0.23
C THR A 149 -33.69 -6.35 -0.61
N ILE A 150 -33.93 -6.13 -1.90
CA ILE A 150 -35.28 -6.06 -2.47
C ILE A 150 -35.62 -7.37 -3.16
N VAL A 151 -36.91 -7.59 -3.41
CA VAL A 151 -37.35 -8.72 -4.22
C VAL A 151 -36.82 -8.53 -5.64
N GLY A 152 -35.91 -9.44 -6.07
CA GLY A 152 -35.15 -9.33 -7.33
C GLY A 152 -33.70 -9.00 -7.11
N PRO A 153 -32.91 -8.80 -8.19
CA PRO A 153 -31.46 -8.55 -8.10
C PRO A 153 -31.20 -7.08 -7.74
N GLY A 154 -31.40 -6.71 -6.49
CA GLY A 154 -31.16 -5.34 -6.06
C GLY A 154 -30.76 -5.23 -4.59
N LEU A 155 -30.04 -4.15 -4.29
CA LEU A 155 -29.67 -3.74 -2.95
C LEU A 155 -30.12 -2.32 -2.69
N ILE A 156 -30.67 -2.08 -1.51
CA ILE A 156 -30.92 -0.72 -1.01
C ILE A 156 -29.80 -0.41 -0.01
N VAL A 157 -29.13 0.71 -0.22
CA VAL A 157 -28.17 1.28 0.72
C VAL A 157 -28.81 2.54 1.29
N GLU A 158 -29.10 2.54 2.57
CA GLU A 158 -29.66 3.68 3.28
C GLU A 158 -28.63 4.29 4.20
N ILE A 159 -28.31 5.57 3.99
CA ILE A 159 -27.36 6.31 4.82
C ILE A 159 -28.16 7.06 5.88
N THR A 160 -27.98 6.68 7.13
CA THR A 160 -28.74 7.23 8.27
C THR A 160 -28.07 8.45 8.88
N ASP A 161 -26.75 8.58 8.74
CA ASP A 161 -26.01 9.77 9.18
C ASP A 161 -25.77 10.73 8.00
N GLN A 162 -26.68 11.68 7.84
CA GLN A 162 -26.61 12.71 6.79
C GLN A 162 -25.99 14.02 7.26
N THR A 163 -25.46 14.07 8.47
CA THR A 163 -25.00 15.33 9.07
C THR A 163 -23.61 15.75 8.61
N GLN A 164 -22.81 14.83 8.06
CA GLN A 164 -21.41 15.09 7.68
C GLN A 164 -21.25 15.54 6.23
N TYR A 165 -22.08 14.99 5.32
CA TYR A 165 -21.96 15.24 3.87
C TYR A 165 -23.32 15.35 3.20
N SER A 166 -23.36 16.18 2.17
CA SER A 166 -24.53 16.33 1.30
C SER A 166 -24.64 15.24 0.23
N THR A 167 -23.53 14.55 -0.04
CA THR A 167 -23.46 13.52 -1.10
C THR A 167 -22.60 12.34 -0.69
N TYR A 168 -22.97 11.15 -1.16
CA TYR A 168 -22.24 9.90 -0.93
C TYR A 168 -22.13 9.13 -2.25
N ARG A 169 -21.03 8.40 -2.42
CA ARG A 169 -20.85 7.44 -3.50
C ARG A 169 -20.87 6.02 -2.95
N VAL A 170 -21.60 5.13 -3.60
CA VAL A 170 -21.61 3.71 -3.26
C VAL A 170 -20.76 2.95 -4.27
N GLY A 171 -19.72 2.31 -3.78
CA GLY A 171 -18.85 1.43 -4.59
C GLY A 171 -19.24 -0.02 -4.41
N LEU A 172 -19.36 -0.74 -5.52
CA LEU A 172 -19.53 -2.19 -5.54
C LEU A 172 -18.24 -2.84 -6.06
N ARG A 173 -17.87 -3.95 -5.47
CA ARG A 173 -16.72 -4.74 -5.94
C ARG A 173 -17.01 -6.24 -5.87
N THR A 174 -16.31 -7.00 -6.68
CA THR A 174 -16.22 -8.46 -6.52
C THR A 174 -15.36 -8.81 -5.30
N LEU A 175 -15.57 -10.00 -4.73
CA LEU A 175 -14.77 -10.51 -3.62
C LEU A 175 -13.40 -10.98 -4.14
N THR A 176 -12.56 -10.02 -4.52
CA THR A 176 -11.17 -10.24 -4.93
C THR A 176 -10.23 -9.43 -4.04
N ASN A 177 -8.91 -9.64 -4.14
CA ASN A 177 -7.94 -8.81 -3.44
C ASN A 177 -7.84 -7.39 -4.01
N ASP A 178 -8.30 -7.19 -5.24
CA ASP A 178 -8.25 -5.92 -5.96
C ASP A 178 -9.59 -5.19 -5.97
#